data_42742b456af6365265cc432721148b4a
#
_entry.id   42742b456af6365265cc432721148b4a
#
_cell.length_a   1.000
_cell.length_b   1.000
_cell.length_c   1.000
_cell.angle_alpha   90.00
_cell.angle_beta   90.00
_cell.angle_gamma   90.00
#
_symmetry.space_group_name_H-M   'P 1'
#
loop_
_entity.id
_entity.type
_entity.pdbx_description
1 polymer ?
#
loop_
_entity_poly.entity_id
_entity_poly.type
_entity_poly.pdbx_seq_one_letter_code
_entity_poly.pdbx_strand_id
1 'polypeptide(L)'
;MAQALTSILRDAAVEAARVPPQAIEAEQSVLGGLLLDNAAWDKIADVIGESDFYRSDHRTIFKHIAQLIEENKPADALTVAESLQRSGKLAEVGSQSYIGSLALNTPSAANIRRYAEIVRERSIMRNLAAIGTEIADSAYTPTGKDASVLIDEAEARIFQIAEARSKAHQGFVKIDPLLTETVERIDMLYSRENKNDVIGVSTGFVDLDRMTSGMQAGELIIVAGRPSMGKTTIVMNMAEHAALVDKKAVAVFSMEMSGPQLSMRMIGSVGRVDQHELRTGTFKEDDWSKLVDAVGKLNESQIYIDDTAGLNVLEVRSRARRLHRQCGGLSLIIIDYLQLMSGTGHGGQENRATEIAEISRSLKSLAKELKVPVIALSQLNRSVDARQDKRPMMSDLRESGAIEQDA
;
A
#
# COMPACT_ATOMS: atom_id res chain seq x y z
N MET A 1 -32.74 8.17 40.76
CA MET A 1 -33.26 7.85 39.42
C MET A 1 -33.34 9.07 38.48
N ALA A 2 -33.88 10.21 38.91
CA ALA A 2 -33.97 11.42 38.06
C ALA A 2 -32.62 12.03 37.65
N GLN A 3 -31.59 12.00 38.50
CA GLN A 3 -30.25 12.52 38.17
C GLN A 3 -29.51 11.65 37.15
N ALA A 4 -29.70 10.33 37.18
CA ALA A 4 -29.10 9.41 36.18
C ALA A 4 -29.74 9.56 34.79
N LEU A 5 -31.06 9.79 34.74
CA LEU A 5 -31.77 10.08 33.49
C LEU A 5 -31.34 11.43 32.86
N THR A 6 -31.05 12.44 33.71
CA THR A 6 -30.59 13.76 33.25
C THR A 6 -29.16 13.73 32.72
N SER A 7 -28.29 12.86 33.25
CA SER A 7 -26.94 12.66 32.74
C SER A 7 -26.97 11.94 31.39
N ILE A 8 -27.76 10.88 31.23
CA ILE A 8 -27.92 10.13 29.99
C ILE A 8 -28.52 11.03 28.89
N LEU A 9 -29.50 11.88 29.21
CA LEU A 9 -30.06 12.81 28.24
C LEU A 9 -29.10 13.95 27.89
N ARG A 10 -28.24 14.39 28.82
CA ARG A 10 -27.16 15.34 28.52
C ARG A 10 -26.08 14.74 27.66
N ASP A 11 -25.68 13.51 27.90
CA ASP A 11 -24.70 12.81 27.09
C ASP A 11 -25.21 12.56 25.66
N ALA A 12 -26.48 12.17 25.51
CA ALA A 12 -27.11 12.01 24.19
C ALA A 12 -27.27 13.34 23.43
N ALA A 13 -27.57 14.47 24.15
CA ALA A 13 -27.64 15.79 23.55
C ALA A 13 -26.26 16.36 23.19
N VAL A 14 -25.21 16.00 23.93
CA VAL A 14 -23.81 16.35 23.63
C VAL A 14 -23.26 15.53 22.48
N GLU A 15 -23.65 14.25 22.36
CA GLU A 15 -23.32 13.42 21.19
C GLU A 15 -24.02 13.92 19.91
N ALA A 16 -25.27 14.35 20.00
CA ALA A 16 -26.01 14.94 18.87
C ALA A 16 -25.44 16.32 18.44
N ALA A 17 -24.65 16.97 19.26
CA ALA A 17 -24.06 18.29 19.02
C ALA A 17 -22.56 18.23 18.65
N ARG A 18 -22.01 17.08 18.25
CA ARG A 18 -20.62 16.99 17.77
C ARG A 18 -20.44 17.76 16.48
N VAL A 19 -19.93 18.99 16.58
CA VAL A 19 -19.54 19.78 15.40
C VAL A 19 -18.37 19.08 14.70
N PRO A 20 -18.48 18.78 13.40
CA PRO A 20 -17.39 18.15 12.68
C PRO A 20 -16.10 18.98 12.78
N PRO A 21 -14.92 18.35 12.86
CA PRO A 21 -13.64 19.07 12.93
C PRO A 21 -13.49 20.07 11.79
N GLN A 22 -13.31 21.35 12.11
CA GLN A 22 -13.25 22.46 11.16
C GLN A 22 -12.24 23.51 11.61
N ALA A 23 -11.77 24.33 10.67
CA ALA A 23 -10.89 25.48 10.92
C ALA A 23 -11.23 26.59 9.90
N ILE A 24 -12.40 27.22 10.10
CA ILE A 24 -12.94 28.19 9.12
C ILE A 24 -11.98 29.37 8.89
N GLU A 25 -11.32 29.87 9.92
CA GLU A 25 -10.33 30.94 9.80
C GLU A 25 -9.13 30.54 8.93
N ALA A 26 -8.68 29.28 9.04
CA ALA A 26 -7.62 28.78 8.19
C ALA A 26 -8.08 28.63 6.72
N GLU A 27 -9.33 28.16 6.49
CA GLU A 27 -9.92 28.11 5.17
C GLU A 27 -9.99 29.50 4.52
N GLN A 28 -10.48 30.50 5.28
CA GLN A 28 -10.53 31.89 4.82
C GLN A 28 -9.14 32.44 4.51
N SER A 29 -8.14 32.12 5.37
CA SER A 29 -6.76 32.56 5.15
C SER A 29 -6.12 31.93 3.94
N VAL A 30 -6.45 30.69 3.59
CA VAL A 30 -6.02 30.03 2.36
C VAL A 30 -6.63 30.71 1.14
N LEU A 31 -7.95 30.87 1.13
CA LEU A 31 -8.66 31.49 0.01
C LEU A 31 -8.20 32.95 -0.19
N GLY A 32 -8.17 33.73 0.87
CA GLY A 32 -7.70 35.11 0.82
C GLY A 32 -6.25 35.25 0.38
N GLY A 33 -5.38 34.33 0.84
CA GLY A 33 -3.97 34.28 0.40
C GLY A 33 -3.81 34.02 -1.08
N LEU A 34 -4.60 33.10 -1.66
CA LEU A 34 -4.62 32.84 -3.10
C LEU A 34 -5.16 34.01 -3.91
N LEU A 35 -6.18 34.72 -3.42
CA LEU A 35 -6.74 35.91 -4.06
C LEU A 35 -5.77 37.09 -4.07
N LEU A 36 -4.84 37.16 -3.09
CA LEU A 36 -3.81 38.20 -3.00
C LEU A 36 -2.55 37.87 -3.81
N ASP A 37 -2.16 36.58 -3.84
CA ASP A 37 -0.94 36.10 -4.47
C ASP A 37 -1.18 34.73 -5.11
N ASN A 38 -1.37 34.71 -6.44
CA ASN A 38 -1.60 33.46 -7.16
C ASN A 38 -0.37 32.55 -7.20
N ALA A 39 0.87 33.09 -7.05
CA ALA A 39 2.07 32.28 -6.97
C ALA A 39 2.13 31.41 -5.69
N ALA A 40 1.33 31.76 -4.68
CA ALA A 40 1.16 30.94 -3.49
C ALA A 40 0.48 29.59 -3.76
N TRP A 41 -0.16 29.41 -4.93
CA TRP A 41 -0.72 28.13 -5.39
C TRP A 41 0.31 27.01 -5.40
N ASP A 42 1.51 27.27 -5.92
CA ASP A 42 2.57 26.26 -6.00
C ASP A 42 3.01 25.70 -4.63
N LYS A 43 2.72 26.44 -3.55
CA LYS A 43 3.04 26.02 -2.18
C LYS A 43 2.01 25.09 -1.55
N ILE A 44 0.78 25.01 -2.11
CA ILE A 44 -0.35 24.33 -1.51
C ILE A 44 -1.09 23.36 -2.44
N ALA A 45 -0.85 23.40 -3.74
CA ALA A 45 -1.54 22.56 -4.72
C ALA A 45 -1.33 21.04 -4.45
N ASP A 46 -0.20 20.65 -3.85
CA ASP A 46 0.12 19.29 -3.43
C ASP A 46 -0.42 18.95 -2.02
N VAL A 47 -0.86 19.94 -1.25
CA VAL A 47 -1.26 19.77 0.16
C VAL A 47 -2.77 19.60 0.30
N ILE A 48 -3.57 20.44 -0.38
CA ILE A 48 -5.03 20.49 -0.23
C ILE A 48 -5.76 20.49 -1.57
N GLY A 49 -6.99 19.96 -1.54
CA GLY A 49 -7.95 20.01 -2.66
C GLY A 49 -9.30 20.60 -2.24
N GLU A 50 -10.22 20.75 -3.21
CA GLU A 50 -11.55 21.30 -2.95
C GLU A 50 -12.32 20.56 -1.85
N SER A 51 -12.17 19.22 -1.77
CA SER A 51 -12.85 18.37 -0.79
C SER A 51 -12.38 18.57 0.65
N ASP A 52 -11.23 19.22 0.85
CA ASP A 52 -10.65 19.43 2.19
C ASP A 52 -11.32 20.56 2.95
N PHE A 53 -11.99 21.45 2.26
CA PHE A 53 -12.73 22.54 2.91
C PHE A 53 -14.01 22.03 3.55
N TYR A 54 -14.32 22.54 4.73
CA TYR A 54 -15.56 22.21 5.46
C TYR A 54 -16.79 22.90 4.85
N ARG A 55 -16.67 24.21 4.61
CA ARG A 55 -17.77 24.99 4.05
C ARG A 55 -17.93 24.74 2.55
N SER A 56 -19.16 24.56 2.12
CA SER A 56 -19.50 24.34 0.70
C SER A 56 -19.18 25.53 -0.20
N ASP A 57 -19.38 26.75 0.33
CA ASP A 57 -19.03 27.99 -0.36
C ASP A 57 -17.51 28.12 -0.57
N HIS A 58 -16.70 27.77 0.45
CA HIS A 58 -15.25 27.75 0.35
C HIS A 58 -14.75 26.71 -0.69
N ARG A 59 -15.35 25.51 -0.74
CA ARG A 59 -15.07 24.51 -1.78
C ARG A 59 -15.29 25.09 -3.18
N THR A 60 -16.44 25.74 -3.35
CA THR A 60 -16.79 26.33 -4.64
C THR A 60 -15.84 27.46 -5.03
N ILE A 61 -15.48 28.36 -4.10
CA ILE A 61 -14.51 29.43 -4.35
C ILE A 61 -13.14 28.83 -4.69
N PHE A 62 -12.63 27.87 -3.92
CA PHE A 62 -11.34 27.22 -4.16
C PHE A 62 -11.29 26.58 -5.55
N LYS A 63 -12.34 25.86 -5.93
CA LYS A 63 -12.45 25.25 -7.27
C LYS A 63 -12.30 26.27 -8.39
N HIS A 64 -12.98 27.42 -8.29
CA HIS A 64 -12.91 28.46 -9.31
C HIS A 64 -11.53 29.17 -9.33
N ILE A 65 -10.90 29.35 -8.15
CA ILE A 65 -9.51 29.83 -8.07
C ILE A 65 -8.57 28.86 -8.78
N ALA A 66 -8.64 27.55 -8.45
CA ALA A 66 -7.83 26.50 -9.06
C ALA A 66 -7.97 26.50 -10.60
N GLN A 67 -9.22 26.52 -11.08
CA GLN A 67 -9.49 26.51 -12.51
C GLN A 67 -8.91 27.74 -13.23
N LEU A 68 -9.03 28.94 -12.66
CA LEU A 68 -8.47 30.16 -13.25
C LEU A 68 -6.94 30.09 -13.31
N ILE A 69 -6.29 29.60 -12.25
CA ILE A 69 -4.82 29.45 -12.21
C ILE A 69 -4.35 28.40 -13.23
N GLU A 70 -5.03 27.25 -13.34
CA GLU A 70 -4.74 26.22 -14.35
C GLU A 70 -4.88 26.74 -15.79
N GLU A 71 -5.84 27.64 -16.02
CA GLU A 71 -6.03 28.34 -17.30
C GLU A 71 -5.02 29.48 -17.52
N ASN A 72 -4.05 29.69 -16.61
CA ASN A 72 -3.12 30.83 -16.61
C ASN A 72 -3.82 32.21 -16.62
N LYS A 73 -4.98 32.29 -15.95
CA LYS A 73 -5.71 33.53 -15.75
C LYS A 73 -5.52 34.05 -14.34
N PRO A 74 -5.50 35.36 -14.11
CA PRO A 74 -5.42 35.91 -12.76
C PRO A 74 -6.66 35.50 -11.96
N ALA A 75 -6.44 35.07 -10.71
CA ALA A 75 -7.49 34.64 -9.78
C ALA A 75 -7.56 35.65 -8.60
N ASP A 76 -7.96 36.86 -8.90
CA ASP A 76 -8.28 37.90 -7.91
C ASP A 76 -9.77 37.89 -7.52
N ALA A 77 -10.15 38.72 -6.55
CA ALA A 77 -11.51 38.75 -6.04
C ALA A 77 -12.55 39.12 -7.15
N LEU A 78 -12.17 39.89 -8.15
CA LEU A 78 -13.06 40.32 -9.25
C LEU A 78 -13.22 39.19 -10.28
N THR A 79 -12.11 38.62 -10.72
CA THR A 79 -12.12 37.56 -11.76
C THR A 79 -12.77 36.27 -11.24
N VAL A 80 -12.56 35.91 -9.94
CA VAL A 80 -13.24 34.77 -9.30
C VAL A 80 -14.74 35.05 -9.18
N ALA A 81 -15.17 36.26 -8.78
CA ALA A 81 -16.60 36.63 -8.73
C ALA A 81 -17.24 36.55 -10.11
N GLU A 82 -16.57 37.00 -11.18
CA GLU A 82 -17.06 36.91 -12.54
C GLU A 82 -17.17 35.43 -13.00
N SER A 83 -16.18 34.59 -12.70
CA SER A 83 -16.24 33.17 -13.00
C SER A 83 -17.41 32.47 -12.29
N LEU A 84 -17.64 32.78 -11.02
CA LEU A 84 -18.78 32.30 -10.25
C LEU A 84 -20.11 32.80 -10.77
N GLN A 85 -20.18 34.05 -11.26
CA GLN A 85 -21.37 34.61 -11.88
C GLN A 85 -21.74 33.93 -13.20
N ARG A 86 -20.74 33.65 -14.05
CA ARG A 86 -20.94 32.88 -15.29
C ARG A 86 -21.45 31.46 -15.06
N SER A 87 -21.03 30.83 -13.96
CA SER A 87 -21.49 29.50 -13.57
C SER A 87 -22.80 29.49 -12.78
N GLY A 88 -23.41 30.69 -12.51
CA GLY A 88 -24.63 30.81 -11.72
C GLY A 88 -24.48 30.55 -10.22
N LYS A 89 -23.25 30.42 -9.69
CA LYS A 89 -22.97 30.04 -8.31
C LYS A 89 -22.63 31.17 -7.36
N LEU A 90 -22.57 32.41 -7.87
CA LEU A 90 -22.19 33.57 -7.06
C LEU A 90 -23.10 33.79 -5.83
N ALA A 91 -24.41 33.53 -5.97
CA ALA A 91 -25.36 33.67 -4.86
C ALA A 91 -25.15 32.61 -3.76
N GLU A 92 -24.67 31.42 -4.12
CA GLU A 92 -24.42 30.32 -3.17
C GLU A 92 -23.20 30.59 -2.29
N VAL A 93 -22.23 31.37 -2.79
CA VAL A 93 -20.98 31.69 -2.08
C VAL A 93 -21.02 33.02 -1.29
N GLY A 94 -22.18 33.67 -1.17
CA GLY A 94 -22.33 34.85 -0.33
C GLY A 94 -22.03 36.18 -1.00
N SER A 95 -22.10 36.26 -2.33
CA SER A 95 -21.90 37.49 -3.14
C SER A 95 -20.43 37.92 -3.35
N GLN A 96 -20.20 38.85 -4.27
CA GLN A 96 -18.89 39.45 -4.52
C GLN A 96 -18.27 40.11 -3.28
N SER A 97 -19.11 40.67 -2.39
CA SER A 97 -18.63 41.29 -1.14
C SER A 97 -17.94 40.29 -0.21
N TYR A 98 -18.42 39.05 -0.14
CA TYR A 98 -17.79 38.00 0.66
C TYR A 98 -16.41 37.63 0.11
N ILE A 99 -16.28 37.45 -1.21
CA ILE A 99 -15.01 37.15 -1.85
C ILE A 99 -14.00 38.28 -1.62
N GLY A 100 -14.45 39.54 -1.76
CA GLY A 100 -13.62 40.70 -1.44
C GLY A 100 -13.18 40.75 0.05
N SER A 101 -14.07 40.35 0.98
CA SER A 101 -13.74 40.30 2.40
C SER A 101 -12.69 39.23 2.73
N LEU A 102 -12.66 38.10 2.02
CA LEU A 102 -11.61 37.07 2.20
C LEU A 102 -10.21 37.64 1.89
N ALA A 103 -10.09 38.39 0.79
CA ALA A 103 -8.82 39.03 0.43
C ALA A 103 -8.44 40.14 1.46
N LEU A 104 -9.40 40.99 1.85
CA LEU A 104 -9.14 42.09 2.79
C LEU A 104 -8.77 41.64 4.19
N ASN A 105 -9.36 40.54 4.67
CA ASN A 105 -9.12 40.01 6.03
C ASN A 105 -7.88 39.15 6.13
N THR A 106 -7.19 38.85 5.01
CA THR A 106 -5.95 38.06 5.00
C THR A 106 -4.74 39.00 4.94
N PRO A 107 -3.94 39.08 6.01
CA PRO A 107 -2.82 40.04 6.07
C PRO A 107 -1.70 39.73 5.10
N SER A 108 -1.48 38.44 4.78
CA SER A 108 -0.37 38.00 3.92
C SER A 108 -0.54 36.52 3.50
N ALA A 109 -0.09 36.18 2.29
CA ALA A 109 0.03 34.81 1.80
C ALA A 109 1.30 34.07 2.33
N ALA A 110 2.14 34.71 3.16
CA ALA A 110 3.42 34.15 3.59
C ALA A 110 3.29 32.77 4.30
N ASN A 111 2.24 32.61 5.11
CA ASN A 111 2.01 31.39 5.90
C ASN A 111 0.96 30.45 5.29
N ILE A 112 0.62 30.63 4.01
CA ILE A 112 -0.47 29.90 3.35
C ILE A 112 -0.31 28.37 3.47
N ARG A 113 0.91 27.86 3.36
CA ARG A 113 1.19 26.43 3.52
C ARG A 113 0.78 25.89 4.89
N ARG A 114 1.06 26.65 5.95
CA ARG A 114 0.67 26.25 7.31
C ARG A 114 -0.85 26.24 7.48
N TYR A 115 -1.56 27.19 6.89
CA TYR A 115 -3.02 27.21 6.90
C TYR A 115 -3.60 26.05 6.10
N ALA A 116 -3.02 25.73 4.94
CA ALA A 116 -3.38 24.58 4.14
C ALA A 116 -3.20 23.25 4.92
N GLU A 117 -2.08 23.10 5.63
CA GLU A 117 -1.83 21.93 6.50
C GLU A 117 -2.92 21.79 7.58
N ILE A 118 -3.34 22.89 8.20
CA ILE A 118 -4.42 22.88 9.21
C ILE A 118 -5.76 22.45 8.59
N VAL A 119 -6.10 23.00 7.41
CA VAL A 119 -7.32 22.63 6.68
C VAL A 119 -7.30 21.14 6.36
N ARG A 120 -6.16 20.62 5.85
CA ARG A 120 -5.96 19.21 5.55
C ARG A 120 -6.10 18.31 6.77
N GLU A 121 -5.49 18.69 7.89
CA GLU A 121 -5.59 17.95 9.15
C GLU A 121 -7.05 17.82 9.61
N ARG A 122 -7.81 18.94 9.56
CA ARG A 122 -9.23 18.92 9.90
C ARG A 122 -10.06 18.09 8.93
N SER A 123 -9.73 18.10 7.65
CA SER A 123 -10.36 17.23 6.66
C SER A 123 -10.14 15.74 6.98
N ILE A 124 -8.92 15.34 7.30
CA ILE A 124 -8.59 13.96 7.69
C ILE A 124 -9.38 13.55 8.94
N MET A 125 -9.48 14.43 9.93
CA MET A 125 -10.27 14.17 11.15
C MET A 125 -11.77 14.02 10.83
N ARG A 126 -12.31 14.82 9.92
CA ARG A 126 -13.72 14.70 9.47
C ARG A 126 -13.96 13.36 8.79
N ASN A 127 -13.07 12.98 7.88
CA ASN A 127 -13.16 11.70 7.16
C ASN A 127 -13.06 10.52 8.13
N LEU A 128 -12.16 10.60 9.13
CA LEU A 128 -12.06 9.59 10.18
C LEU A 128 -13.34 9.48 11.01
N ALA A 129 -13.92 10.62 11.39
CA ALA A 129 -15.19 10.65 12.14
C ALA A 129 -16.36 10.10 11.32
N ALA A 130 -16.46 10.47 10.03
CA ALA A 130 -17.48 9.96 9.11
C ALA A 130 -17.39 8.44 8.94
N ILE A 131 -16.19 7.93 8.63
CA ILE A 131 -15.93 6.50 8.45
C ILE A 131 -16.16 5.75 9.77
N GLY A 132 -15.77 6.32 10.92
CA GLY A 132 -16.06 5.72 12.23
C GLY A 132 -17.56 5.57 12.49
N THR A 133 -18.36 6.56 12.10
CA THR A 133 -19.83 6.50 12.19
C THR A 133 -20.38 5.43 11.24
N GLU A 134 -19.94 5.39 9.99
CA GLU A 134 -20.38 4.38 9.01
C GLU A 134 -20.01 2.96 9.45
N ILE A 135 -18.85 2.75 10.07
CA ILE A 135 -18.45 1.45 10.64
C ILE A 135 -19.37 1.07 11.79
N ALA A 136 -19.67 2.02 12.70
CA ALA A 136 -20.60 1.78 13.79
C ALA A 136 -22.01 1.45 13.28
N ASP A 137 -22.53 2.20 12.31
CA ASP A 137 -23.85 1.98 11.71
C ASP A 137 -23.93 0.62 11.02
N SER A 138 -22.88 0.21 10.30
CA SER A 138 -22.84 -1.11 9.65
C SER A 138 -22.80 -2.26 10.66
N ALA A 139 -22.20 -2.06 11.83
CA ALA A 139 -22.19 -3.06 12.90
C ALA A 139 -23.56 -3.19 13.58
N TYR A 140 -24.29 -2.08 13.74
CA TYR A 140 -25.66 -2.09 14.30
C TYR A 140 -26.70 -2.62 13.32
N THR A 141 -26.48 -2.45 12.00
CA THR A 141 -27.40 -2.88 10.94
C THR A 141 -26.67 -3.74 9.90
N PRO A 142 -26.30 -4.99 10.21
CA PRO A 142 -25.38 -5.79 9.40
C PRO A 142 -25.94 -6.24 8.03
N THR A 143 -27.21 -6.00 7.71
CA THR A 143 -27.85 -6.27 6.41
C THR A 143 -27.50 -7.64 5.79
N GLY A 144 -27.37 -8.69 6.63
CA GLY A 144 -27.06 -10.05 6.20
C GLY A 144 -25.59 -10.33 5.90
N LYS A 145 -24.67 -9.41 6.26
CA LYS A 145 -23.21 -9.64 6.16
C LYS A 145 -22.68 -10.27 7.44
N ASP A 146 -21.71 -11.17 7.29
CA ASP A 146 -20.99 -11.74 8.42
C ASP A 146 -20.01 -10.72 9.05
N ALA A 147 -19.68 -10.94 10.33
CA ALA A 147 -18.78 -10.05 11.07
C ALA A 147 -17.40 -9.91 10.41
N SER A 148 -16.89 -10.97 9.79
CA SER A 148 -15.61 -10.94 9.05
C SER A 148 -15.65 -9.95 7.89
N VAL A 149 -16.72 -9.96 7.09
CA VAL A 149 -16.90 -9.04 5.96
C VAL A 149 -16.98 -7.60 6.40
N LEU A 150 -17.68 -7.32 7.52
CA LEU A 150 -17.77 -5.97 8.07
C LEU A 150 -16.41 -5.46 8.60
N ILE A 151 -15.60 -6.34 9.18
CA ILE A 151 -14.24 -6.00 9.63
C ILE A 151 -13.35 -5.67 8.42
N ASP A 152 -13.38 -6.47 7.37
CA ASP A 152 -12.58 -6.25 6.15
C ASP A 152 -12.97 -4.93 5.46
N GLU A 153 -14.28 -4.63 5.38
CA GLU A 153 -14.76 -3.33 4.86
C GLU A 153 -14.30 -2.16 5.74
N ALA A 154 -14.31 -2.30 7.06
CA ALA A 154 -13.84 -1.28 7.98
C ALA A 154 -12.33 -1.03 7.83
N GLU A 155 -11.53 -2.10 7.76
CA GLU A 155 -10.09 -2.00 7.53
C GLU A 155 -9.78 -1.30 6.19
N ALA A 156 -10.47 -1.66 5.11
CA ALA A 156 -10.29 -1.04 3.80
C ALA A 156 -10.56 0.48 3.83
N ARG A 157 -11.63 0.93 4.51
CA ARG A 157 -11.99 2.35 4.63
C ARG A 157 -10.99 3.14 5.46
N ILE A 158 -10.55 2.60 6.60
CA ILE A 158 -9.51 3.22 7.44
C ILE A 158 -8.21 3.32 6.65
N PHE A 159 -7.90 2.29 5.86
CA PHE A 159 -6.73 2.26 5.02
C PHE A 159 -6.71 3.37 3.96
N GLN A 160 -7.84 3.64 3.29
CA GLN A 160 -7.95 4.73 2.32
C GLN A 160 -7.59 6.10 2.92
N ILE A 161 -7.95 6.35 4.21
CA ILE A 161 -7.53 7.58 4.90
C ILE A 161 -6.01 7.64 5.06
N ALA A 162 -5.40 6.52 5.48
CA ALA A 162 -3.96 6.45 5.70
C ALA A 162 -3.17 6.63 4.39
N GLU A 163 -3.66 6.07 3.28
CA GLU A 163 -3.07 6.23 1.95
C GLU A 163 -3.18 7.66 1.42
N ALA A 164 -4.34 8.30 1.58
CA ALA A 164 -4.55 9.70 1.22
C ALA A 164 -3.61 10.64 1.99
N ARG A 165 -3.28 10.30 3.24
CA ARG A 165 -2.27 11.01 4.04
C ARG A 165 -0.85 10.80 3.52
N SER A 166 -0.50 9.58 3.13
CA SER A 166 0.84 9.23 2.64
C SER A 166 1.17 9.92 1.31
N LYS A 167 0.21 9.98 0.39
CA LYS A 167 0.38 10.67 -0.91
C LYS A 167 0.67 12.16 -0.76
N ALA A 168 0.10 12.83 0.23
CA ALA A 168 0.34 14.24 0.51
C ALA A 168 1.76 14.54 1.05
N HIS A 169 2.49 13.52 1.51
CA HIS A 169 3.87 13.68 2.01
C HIS A 169 4.94 13.26 0.98
N GLN A 170 4.55 12.82 -0.22
CA GLN A 170 5.46 12.42 -1.29
C GLN A 170 5.72 13.60 -2.23
N GLY A 171 6.38 14.65 -1.73
CA GLY A 171 6.88 15.76 -2.53
C GLY A 171 8.33 15.54 -2.97
N PHE A 172 8.88 16.53 -3.72
CA PHE A 172 10.30 16.53 -4.06
C PHE A 172 11.17 16.63 -2.79
N VAL A 173 12.11 15.72 -2.66
CA VAL A 173 13.13 15.76 -1.61
C VAL A 173 14.40 16.36 -2.21
N LYS A 174 15.03 17.32 -1.52
CA LYS A 174 16.30 17.87 -1.95
C LYS A 174 17.35 16.76 -1.99
N ILE A 175 18.25 16.82 -2.98
CA ILE A 175 19.25 15.76 -3.19
C ILE A 175 20.23 15.60 -2.00
N ASP A 176 20.50 16.67 -1.25
CA ASP A 176 21.51 16.67 -0.17
C ASP A 176 21.29 15.58 0.90
N PRO A 177 20.09 15.42 1.51
CA PRO A 177 19.85 14.34 2.48
C PRO A 177 19.94 12.95 1.84
N LEU A 178 19.55 12.81 0.57
CA LEU A 178 19.66 11.55 -0.17
C LEU A 178 21.13 11.18 -0.43
N LEU A 179 21.98 12.17 -0.74
CA LEU A 179 23.42 11.96 -0.90
C LEU A 179 24.06 11.52 0.41
N THR A 180 23.70 12.14 1.53
CA THR A 180 24.22 11.76 2.85
C THR A 180 23.90 10.30 3.17
N GLU A 181 22.61 9.91 3.03
CA GLU A 181 22.20 8.52 3.24
C GLU A 181 22.91 7.54 2.29
N THR A 182 23.11 7.94 1.03
CA THR A 182 23.80 7.12 0.03
C THR A 182 25.28 6.95 0.36
N VAL A 183 25.97 8.02 0.77
CA VAL A 183 27.38 7.97 1.18
C VAL A 183 27.58 7.12 2.42
N GLU A 184 26.73 7.27 3.43
CA GLU A 184 26.76 6.43 4.63
C GLU A 184 26.58 4.94 4.28
N ARG A 185 25.66 4.64 3.34
CA ARG A 185 25.45 3.27 2.84
C ARG A 185 26.69 2.74 2.10
N ILE A 186 27.32 3.56 1.26
CA ILE A 186 28.55 3.18 0.53
C ILE A 186 29.68 2.92 1.53
N ASP A 187 29.86 3.78 2.54
CA ASP A 187 30.90 3.64 3.55
C ASP A 187 30.69 2.35 4.37
N MET A 188 29.43 2.06 4.76
CA MET A 188 29.08 0.81 5.43
C MET A 188 29.41 -0.42 4.56
N LEU A 189 29.15 -0.36 3.25
CA LEU A 189 29.47 -1.43 2.32
C LEU A 189 30.97 -1.58 2.10
N TYR A 190 31.69 -0.47 2.07
CA TYR A 190 33.16 -0.45 1.90
C TYR A 190 33.89 -1.01 3.12
N SER A 191 33.36 -0.75 4.33
CA SER A 191 33.92 -1.19 5.62
C SER A 191 33.67 -2.67 5.92
N ARG A 192 32.89 -3.39 5.13
CA ARG A 192 32.67 -4.84 5.31
C ARG A 192 33.93 -5.62 5.06
N GLU A 193 34.27 -6.51 6.00
CA GLU A 193 35.45 -7.39 5.89
C GLU A 193 35.35 -8.37 4.72
N ASN A 194 34.15 -8.84 4.40
CA ASN A 194 33.86 -9.77 3.30
C ASN A 194 33.21 -9.04 2.13
N LYS A 195 34.00 -8.66 1.13
CA LYS A 195 33.53 -8.00 -0.11
C LYS A 195 32.68 -8.89 -1.04
N ASN A 196 32.57 -10.19 -0.72
CA ASN A 196 31.73 -11.14 -1.46
C ASN A 196 30.33 -11.32 -0.85
N ASP A 197 30.03 -10.60 0.24
CA ASP A 197 28.75 -10.73 0.89
C ASP A 197 27.63 -10.09 0.07
N VAL A 198 26.52 -10.80 0.00
CA VAL A 198 25.26 -10.34 -0.59
C VAL A 198 24.79 -9.09 0.14
N ILE A 199 24.42 -8.03 -0.60
CA ILE A 199 23.97 -6.76 -0.02
C ILE A 199 22.51 -6.86 0.45
N GLY A 200 21.69 -7.55 -0.33
CA GLY A 200 20.27 -7.77 -0.07
C GLY A 200 20.01 -9.03 0.77
N VAL A 201 18.83 -9.61 0.57
CA VAL A 201 18.50 -10.95 1.11
C VAL A 201 19.07 -11.99 0.15
N SER A 202 19.90 -12.91 0.68
CA SER A 202 20.48 -13.98 -0.13
C SER A 202 19.41 -14.92 -0.67
N THR A 203 19.55 -15.35 -1.91
CA THR A 203 18.68 -16.37 -2.50
C THR A 203 19.10 -17.79 -2.08
N GLY A 204 20.33 -17.95 -1.57
CA GLY A 204 20.94 -19.24 -1.32
C GLY A 204 21.55 -19.91 -2.56
N PHE A 205 21.42 -19.29 -3.74
CA PHE A 205 22.01 -19.74 -5.00
C PHE A 205 23.19 -18.82 -5.36
N VAL A 206 24.41 -19.33 -5.16
CA VAL A 206 25.65 -18.55 -5.24
C VAL A 206 25.80 -17.77 -6.54
N ASP A 207 25.48 -18.38 -7.67
CA ASP A 207 25.63 -17.72 -8.98
C ASP A 207 24.54 -16.67 -9.20
N LEU A 208 23.33 -16.90 -8.69
CA LEU A 208 22.26 -15.92 -8.74
C LEU A 208 22.58 -14.72 -7.84
N ASP A 209 23.06 -14.99 -6.64
CA ASP A 209 23.48 -13.93 -5.69
C ASP A 209 24.64 -13.09 -6.24
N ARG A 210 25.61 -13.70 -6.98
CA ARG A 210 26.66 -12.95 -7.66
C ARG A 210 26.14 -12.05 -8.77
N MET A 211 25.10 -12.47 -9.49
CA MET A 211 24.50 -11.69 -10.57
C MET A 211 23.64 -10.53 -10.07
N THR A 212 22.93 -10.74 -8.96
CA THR A 212 21.92 -9.79 -8.45
C THR A 212 22.37 -9.02 -7.21
N SER A 213 23.47 -9.44 -6.57
CA SER A 213 23.89 -8.99 -5.24
C SER A 213 22.84 -9.28 -4.14
N GLY A 214 22.01 -10.30 -4.37
CA GLY A 214 20.86 -10.65 -3.55
C GLY A 214 19.61 -9.79 -3.84
N MET A 215 18.52 -10.12 -3.19
CA MET A 215 17.22 -9.45 -3.35
C MET A 215 17.21 -8.14 -2.57
N GLN A 216 17.05 -7.00 -3.24
CA GLN A 216 17.14 -5.69 -2.61
C GLN A 216 15.81 -5.25 -1.97
N ALA A 217 15.89 -4.47 -0.91
CA ALA A 217 14.74 -3.90 -0.25
C ALA A 217 13.93 -3.00 -1.20
N GLY A 218 12.61 -3.20 -1.25
CA GLY A 218 11.71 -2.42 -2.11
C GLY A 218 11.61 -2.92 -3.55
N GLU A 219 12.26 -4.04 -3.89
CA GLU A 219 12.13 -4.67 -5.21
C GLU A 219 10.94 -5.62 -5.29
N LEU A 220 10.34 -5.67 -6.46
CA LEU A 220 9.41 -6.72 -6.87
C LEU A 220 10.16 -7.65 -7.82
N ILE A 221 10.26 -8.92 -7.46
CA ILE A 221 10.98 -9.95 -8.21
C ILE A 221 9.96 -10.95 -8.76
N ILE A 222 9.98 -11.18 -10.06
CA ILE A 222 9.06 -12.12 -10.70
C ILE A 222 9.76 -13.43 -11.01
N VAL A 223 9.23 -14.52 -10.45
CA VAL A 223 9.68 -15.89 -10.77
C VAL A 223 8.61 -16.55 -11.63
N ALA A 224 8.88 -16.66 -12.92
CA ALA A 224 7.92 -17.16 -13.88
C ALA A 224 8.32 -18.52 -14.48
N GLY A 225 7.32 -19.33 -14.81
CA GLY A 225 7.55 -20.63 -15.46
C GLY A 225 6.24 -21.33 -15.79
N ARG A 226 6.33 -22.36 -16.64
CA ARG A 226 5.19 -23.24 -16.93
C ARG A 226 4.85 -24.12 -15.72
N PRO A 227 3.64 -24.68 -15.64
CA PRO A 227 3.28 -25.64 -14.60
C PRO A 227 4.31 -26.77 -14.46
N SER A 228 4.55 -27.25 -13.27
CA SER A 228 5.48 -28.34 -12.94
C SER A 228 6.97 -28.08 -13.23
N MET A 229 7.36 -26.82 -13.52
CA MET A 229 8.77 -26.44 -13.76
C MET A 229 9.53 -26.07 -12.48
N GLY A 230 8.94 -26.25 -11.31
CA GLY A 230 9.62 -26.05 -10.02
C GLY A 230 9.61 -24.62 -9.48
N LYS A 231 8.73 -23.72 -9.97
CA LYS A 231 8.61 -22.33 -9.46
C LYS A 231 8.50 -22.25 -7.94
N THR A 232 7.50 -22.91 -7.38
CA THR A 232 7.26 -22.94 -5.93
C THR A 232 8.45 -23.55 -5.19
N THR A 233 9.10 -24.59 -5.75
CA THR A 233 10.25 -25.24 -5.12
C THR A 233 11.43 -24.28 -4.97
N ILE A 234 11.84 -23.61 -6.05
CA ILE A 234 12.99 -22.68 -5.99
C ILE A 234 12.75 -21.53 -5.02
N VAL A 235 11.53 -20.98 -4.99
CA VAL A 235 11.20 -19.86 -4.12
C VAL A 235 11.08 -20.30 -2.64
N MET A 236 10.58 -21.51 -2.38
CA MET A 236 10.59 -22.07 -1.03
C MET A 236 12.02 -22.36 -0.55
N ASN A 237 12.95 -22.79 -1.41
CA ASN A 237 14.36 -22.93 -1.05
C ASN A 237 15.00 -21.56 -0.70
N MET A 238 14.62 -20.47 -1.41
CA MET A 238 15.03 -19.12 -1.02
C MET A 238 14.48 -18.72 0.35
N ALA A 239 13.21 -19.07 0.65
CA ALA A 239 12.59 -18.84 1.94
C ALA A 239 13.32 -19.62 3.06
N GLU A 240 13.62 -20.89 2.80
CA GLU A 240 14.40 -21.75 3.72
C GLU A 240 15.76 -21.14 4.00
N HIS A 241 16.48 -20.69 2.97
CA HIS A 241 17.79 -20.05 3.14
C HIS A 241 17.70 -18.80 4.00
N ALA A 242 16.79 -17.88 3.68
CA ALA A 242 16.61 -16.62 4.40
C ALA A 242 16.23 -16.87 5.89
N ALA A 243 15.40 -17.90 6.17
CA ALA A 243 14.93 -18.16 7.52
C ALA A 243 15.88 -19.04 8.34
N LEU A 244 16.53 -20.03 7.73
CA LEU A 244 17.38 -20.99 8.46
C LEU A 244 18.84 -20.54 8.56
N VAL A 245 19.36 -19.91 7.49
CA VAL A 245 20.76 -19.46 7.43
C VAL A 245 20.88 -18.02 7.90
N ASP A 246 20.13 -17.11 7.32
CA ASP A 246 20.17 -15.69 7.66
C ASP A 246 19.36 -15.36 8.93
N LYS A 247 18.58 -16.32 9.46
CA LYS A 247 17.72 -16.15 10.65
C LYS A 247 16.74 -14.98 10.55
N LYS A 248 16.18 -14.76 9.36
CA LYS A 248 15.27 -13.65 9.06
C LYS A 248 13.83 -14.13 8.93
N ALA A 249 12.87 -13.25 9.25
CA ALA A 249 11.45 -13.55 9.12
C ALA A 249 10.99 -13.49 7.66
N VAL A 250 10.25 -14.52 7.22
CA VAL A 250 9.73 -14.66 5.85
C VAL A 250 8.22 -14.88 5.89
N ALA A 251 7.48 -14.14 5.07
CA ALA A 251 6.05 -14.32 4.87
C ALA A 251 5.78 -15.01 3.52
N VAL A 252 4.98 -16.08 3.53
CA VAL A 252 4.59 -16.84 2.33
C VAL A 252 3.07 -16.82 2.22
N PHE A 253 2.54 -16.19 1.16
CA PHE A 253 1.13 -16.26 0.78
C PHE A 253 0.98 -17.30 -0.32
N SER A 254 0.37 -18.44 0.01
CA SER A 254 0.18 -19.57 -0.92
C SER A 254 -1.29 -19.78 -1.23
N MET A 255 -1.69 -19.41 -2.43
CA MET A 255 -3.08 -19.57 -2.89
C MET A 255 -3.27 -20.87 -3.71
N GLU A 256 -2.18 -21.52 -4.10
CA GLU A 256 -2.21 -22.78 -4.87
C GLU A 256 -2.08 -24.03 -3.97
N MET A 257 -1.23 -23.93 -2.94
CA MET A 257 -0.92 -25.07 -2.09
C MET A 257 -1.28 -24.79 -0.63
N SER A 258 -1.79 -25.80 0.06
CA SER A 258 -2.08 -25.71 1.49
C SER A 258 -0.80 -25.68 2.34
N GLY A 259 -0.87 -25.09 3.53
CA GLY A 259 0.22 -25.04 4.51
C GLY A 259 0.86 -26.41 4.81
N PRO A 260 0.07 -27.48 5.07
CA PRO A 260 0.63 -28.83 5.26
C PRO A 260 1.41 -29.37 4.05
N GLN A 261 0.99 -29.05 2.82
CA GLN A 261 1.72 -29.47 1.61
C GLN A 261 3.06 -28.75 1.48
N LEU A 262 3.10 -27.44 1.78
CA LEU A 262 4.34 -26.68 1.80
C LEU A 262 5.27 -27.17 2.93
N SER A 263 4.75 -27.37 4.11
CA SER A 263 5.52 -27.90 5.27
C SER A 263 6.15 -29.25 4.94
N MET A 264 5.40 -30.16 4.30
CA MET A 264 5.95 -31.47 3.89
C MET A 264 7.09 -31.31 2.87
N ARG A 265 6.97 -30.36 1.91
CA ARG A 265 8.05 -30.06 0.94
C ARG A 265 9.29 -29.52 1.65
N MET A 266 9.11 -28.61 2.59
CA MET A 266 10.22 -28.03 3.38
C MET A 266 10.92 -29.08 4.24
N ILE A 267 10.16 -29.95 4.91
CA ILE A 267 10.74 -31.05 5.69
C ILE A 267 11.61 -31.96 4.79
N GLY A 268 11.10 -32.33 3.61
CA GLY A 268 11.87 -33.15 2.66
C GLY A 268 13.09 -32.42 2.10
N SER A 269 12.98 -31.12 1.83
CA SER A 269 14.09 -30.28 1.36
C SER A 269 15.20 -30.19 2.42
N VAL A 270 14.87 -29.75 3.62
CA VAL A 270 15.82 -29.55 4.74
C VAL A 270 16.40 -30.89 5.21
N GLY A 271 15.57 -31.94 5.29
CA GLY A 271 15.98 -33.29 5.68
C GLY A 271 16.68 -34.06 4.56
N ARG A 272 16.67 -33.56 3.32
CA ARG A 272 17.18 -34.28 2.15
C ARG A 272 16.58 -35.68 1.98
N VAL A 273 15.28 -35.78 2.21
CA VAL A 273 14.49 -37.01 2.05
C VAL A 273 13.61 -36.89 0.82
N ASP A 274 13.47 -37.99 0.07
CA ASP A 274 12.69 -37.99 -1.16
C ASP A 274 11.22 -37.66 -0.88
N GLN A 275 10.67 -36.74 -1.65
CA GLN A 275 9.29 -36.24 -1.50
C GLN A 275 8.24 -37.33 -1.79
N HIS A 276 8.54 -38.28 -2.67
CA HIS A 276 7.64 -39.38 -2.99
C HIS A 276 7.58 -40.35 -1.80
N GLU A 277 8.74 -40.68 -1.22
CA GLU A 277 8.85 -41.56 -0.04
C GLU A 277 8.13 -40.94 1.16
N LEU A 278 8.27 -39.63 1.38
CA LEU A 278 7.55 -38.92 2.44
C LEU A 278 6.03 -38.98 2.25
N ARG A 279 5.56 -38.76 1.02
CA ARG A 279 4.14 -38.76 0.72
C ARG A 279 3.49 -40.15 0.83
N THR A 280 4.25 -41.21 0.50
CA THR A 280 3.77 -42.61 0.56
C THR A 280 4.06 -43.27 1.89
N GLY A 281 4.86 -42.65 2.76
CA GLY A 281 5.28 -43.24 4.05
C GLY A 281 6.29 -44.39 3.89
N THR A 282 6.99 -44.48 2.74
CA THR A 282 7.92 -45.59 2.41
C THR A 282 9.37 -45.23 2.65
N PHE A 283 9.67 -44.17 3.41
CA PHE A 283 11.03 -43.75 3.75
C PHE A 283 11.72 -44.73 4.74
N LYS A 284 13.03 -44.73 4.70
CA LYS A 284 13.86 -45.68 5.49
C LYS A 284 13.95 -45.24 6.95
N GLU A 285 14.26 -46.20 7.84
CA GLU A 285 14.42 -45.92 9.25
C GLU A 285 15.51 -44.88 9.56
N ASP A 286 16.59 -44.88 8.78
CA ASP A 286 17.68 -43.88 8.85
C ASP A 286 17.21 -42.46 8.47
N ASP A 287 16.17 -42.32 7.68
CA ASP A 287 15.62 -41.00 7.27
C ASP A 287 14.78 -40.37 8.38
N TRP A 288 14.32 -41.19 9.36
CA TRP A 288 13.54 -40.67 10.47
C TRP A 288 14.33 -39.65 11.31
N SER A 289 15.62 -39.92 11.56
CA SER A 289 16.50 -39.00 12.30
C SER A 289 16.68 -37.67 11.55
N LYS A 290 16.81 -37.73 10.22
CA LYS A 290 16.91 -36.53 9.35
C LYS A 290 15.61 -35.70 9.35
N LEU A 291 14.46 -36.39 9.39
CA LEU A 291 13.16 -35.72 9.46
C LEU A 291 13.00 -35.01 10.81
N VAL A 292 13.36 -35.65 11.92
CA VAL A 292 13.29 -35.03 13.25
C VAL A 292 14.20 -33.79 13.32
N ASP A 293 15.42 -33.89 12.80
CA ASP A 293 16.35 -32.75 12.72
C ASP A 293 15.81 -31.62 11.87
N ALA A 294 15.22 -31.95 10.68
CA ALA A 294 14.60 -30.96 9.81
C ALA A 294 13.41 -30.26 10.49
N VAL A 295 12.55 -31.02 11.17
CA VAL A 295 11.42 -30.44 11.93
C VAL A 295 11.93 -29.53 13.05
N GLY A 296 12.98 -29.95 13.77
CA GLY A 296 13.61 -29.12 14.80
C GLY A 296 14.10 -27.77 14.24
N LYS A 297 14.83 -27.78 13.12
CA LYS A 297 15.34 -26.59 12.44
C LYS A 297 14.20 -25.67 11.95
N LEU A 298 13.18 -26.27 11.34
CA LEU A 298 12.04 -25.52 10.83
C LEU A 298 11.19 -24.91 11.96
N ASN A 299 11.06 -25.58 13.08
CA ASN A 299 10.33 -25.09 14.24
C ASN A 299 10.99 -23.84 14.87
N GLU A 300 12.31 -23.74 14.79
CA GLU A 300 13.08 -22.56 15.24
C GLU A 300 13.08 -21.42 14.20
N SER A 301 12.61 -21.67 12.98
CA SER A 301 12.60 -20.69 11.90
C SER A 301 11.44 -19.72 12.00
N GLN A 302 11.61 -18.53 11.45
CA GLN A 302 10.57 -17.51 11.37
C GLN A 302 9.90 -17.53 9.99
N ILE A 303 9.36 -18.66 9.57
CA ILE A 303 8.58 -18.79 8.33
C ILE A 303 7.11 -18.79 8.69
N TYR A 304 6.37 -17.84 8.11
CA TYR A 304 4.93 -17.68 8.30
C TYR A 304 4.23 -17.96 6.99
N ILE A 305 3.28 -18.90 7.01
CA ILE A 305 2.52 -19.32 5.82
C ILE A 305 1.06 -18.93 6.00
N ASP A 306 0.52 -18.27 4.99
CA ASP A 306 -0.89 -17.98 4.84
C ASP A 306 -1.38 -18.68 3.57
N ASP A 307 -2.24 -19.70 3.73
CA ASP A 307 -2.78 -20.51 2.64
C ASP A 307 -4.23 -20.17 2.28
N THR A 308 -4.65 -18.95 2.62
CA THR A 308 -5.97 -18.45 2.24
C THR A 308 -6.06 -18.28 0.73
N ALA A 309 -7.01 -18.93 0.11
CA ALA A 309 -7.25 -18.84 -1.32
C ALA A 309 -7.90 -17.50 -1.73
N GLY A 310 -7.56 -16.99 -2.90
CA GLY A 310 -8.25 -15.86 -3.53
C GLY A 310 -8.06 -14.52 -2.82
N LEU A 311 -6.96 -14.34 -2.08
CA LEU A 311 -6.63 -13.06 -1.43
C LEU A 311 -6.56 -11.92 -2.45
N ASN A 312 -7.14 -10.79 -2.09
CA ASN A 312 -6.92 -9.54 -2.82
C ASN A 312 -5.66 -8.81 -2.32
N VAL A 313 -5.20 -7.82 -3.08
CA VAL A 313 -3.96 -7.09 -2.75
C VAL A 313 -4.06 -6.34 -1.43
N LEU A 314 -5.22 -5.83 -1.07
CA LEU A 314 -5.42 -5.09 0.17
C LEU A 314 -5.30 -6.01 1.38
N GLU A 315 -5.85 -7.23 1.29
CA GLU A 315 -5.71 -8.26 2.33
C GLU A 315 -4.24 -8.69 2.50
N VAL A 316 -3.55 -9.00 1.39
CA VAL A 316 -2.11 -9.32 1.43
C VAL A 316 -1.32 -8.19 2.10
N ARG A 317 -1.59 -6.95 1.74
CA ARG A 317 -0.93 -5.77 2.31
C ARG A 317 -1.21 -5.60 3.81
N SER A 318 -2.47 -5.76 4.22
CA SER A 318 -2.89 -5.68 5.63
C SER A 318 -2.21 -6.76 6.47
N ARG A 319 -2.26 -8.03 6.01
CA ARG A 319 -1.64 -9.17 6.70
C ARG A 319 -0.12 -9.05 6.76
N ALA A 320 0.53 -8.66 5.65
CA ALA A 320 1.97 -8.45 5.61
C ALA A 320 2.43 -7.34 6.58
N ARG A 321 1.71 -6.21 6.64
CA ARG A 321 1.99 -5.12 7.59
C ARG A 321 1.83 -5.57 9.05
N ARG A 322 0.77 -6.31 9.34
CA ARG A 322 0.54 -6.85 10.69
C ARG A 322 1.68 -7.76 11.09
N LEU A 323 2.04 -8.70 10.23
CA LEU A 323 3.14 -9.64 10.49
C LEU A 323 4.48 -8.90 10.62
N HIS A 324 4.77 -7.95 9.73
CA HIS A 324 5.99 -7.13 9.79
C HIS A 324 6.16 -6.44 11.16
N ARG A 325 5.07 -5.91 11.73
CA ARG A 325 5.09 -5.31 13.09
C ARG A 325 5.25 -6.35 14.19
N GLN A 326 4.62 -7.52 14.06
CA GLN A 326 4.69 -8.58 15.06
C GLN A 326 6.09 -9.21 15.17
N CYS A 327 6.78 -9.36 14.02
CA CYS A 327 8.13 -9.97 13.99
C CYS A 327 9.26 -8.95 14.20
N GLY A 328 8.95 -7.65 14.33
CA GLY A 328 9.98 -6.60 14.38
C GLY A 328 10.64 -6.33 13.03
N GLY A 329 10.08 -6.84 11.92
CA GLY A 329 10.52 -6.67 10.54
C GLY A 329 10.49 -7.97 9.75
N LEU A 330 9.97 -7.91 8.52
CA LEU A 330 10.09 -9.00 7.54
C LEU A 330 11.32 -8.76 6.67
N SER A 331 11.92 -9.83 6.17
CA SER A 331 13.04 -9.77 5.22
C SER A 331 12.65 -10.17 3.81
N LEU A 332 11.59 -10.97 3.67
CA LEU A 332 11.13 -11.48 2.38
C LEU A 332 9.62 -11.73 2.44
N ILE A 333 8.93 -11.38 1.36
CA ILE A 333 7.52 -11.71 1.13
C ILE A 333 7.43 -12.52 -0.15
N ILE A 334 6.72 -13.64 -0.12
CA ILE A 334 6.52 -14.55 -1.26
C ILE A 334 5.03 -14.67 -1.53
N ILE A 335 4.63 -14.62 -2.82
CA ILE A 335 3.25 -14.73 -3.27
C ILE A 335 3.16 -15.80 -4.36
N ASP A 336 2.47 -16.89 -4.09
CA ASP A 336 2.27 -18.02 -5.00
C ASP A 336 0.78 -18.19 -5.32
N TYR A 337 0.30 -17.77 -6.49
CA TYR A 337 0.87 -16.98 -7.58
C TYR A 337 -0.12 -15.87 -8.02
N LEU A 338 0.36 -14.85 -8.74
CA LEU A 338 -0.39 -13.63 -9.08
C LEU A 338 -1.77 -13.87 -9.70
N GLN A 339 -1.88 -14.86 -10.58
CA GLN A 339 -3.12 -15.15 -11.30
C GLN A 339 -4.22 -15.78 -10.44
N LEU A 340 -3.93 -16.19 -9.19
CA LEU A 340 -4.95 -16.64 -8.22
C LEU A 340 -5.45 -15.53 -7.31
N MET A 341 -4.80 -14.36 -7.34
CA MET A 341 -5.26 -13.20 -6.59
C MET A 341 -6.58 -12.68 -7.16
N SER A 342 -7.45 -12.24 -6.28
CA SER A 342 -8.70 -11.56 -6.65
C SER A 342 -8.44 -10.07 -6.89
N GLY A 343 -9.02 -9.54 -7.98
CA GLY A 343 -9.00 -8.10 -8.20
C GLY A 343 -10.04 -7.36 -7.35
N THR A 344 -9.90 -6.07 -7.25
CA THR A 344 -10.82 -5.20 -6.50
C THR A 344 -12.10 -4.84 -7.27
N GLY A 345 -12.24 -5.25 -8.54
CA GLY A 345 -13.31 -4.85 -9.45
C GLY A 345 -14.28 -5.98 -9.84
N HIS A 346 -15.55 -5.64 -10.03
CA HIS A 346 -16.60 -6.50 -10.56
C HIS A 346 -16.57 -6.44 -12.10
N GLY A 347 -15.55 -7.01 -12.75
CA GLY A 347 -15.40 -6.94 -14.21
C GLY A 347 -15.11 -8.29 -14.85
N GLY A 348 -15.74 -8.56 -16.02
CA GLY A 348 -15.59 -9.81 -16.79
C GLY A 348 -14.20 -9.99 -17.42
N GLN A 349 -14.02 -11.07 -18.18
CA GLN A 349 -12.75 -11.56 -18.75
C GLN A 349 -11.91 -10.54 -19.54
N GLU A 350 -12.47 -9.46 -20.06
CA GLU A 350 -11.72 -8.43 -20.80
C GLU A 350 -10.79 -7.58 -19.93
N ASN A 351 -10.93 -7.63 -18.60
CA ASN A 351 -10.15 -6.79 -17.67
C ASN A 351 -9.01 -7.53 -16.95
N ARG A 352 -8.75 -8.81 -17.23
CA ARG A 352 -7.75 -9.59 -16.45
C ARG A 352 -6.32 -9.01 -16.55
N ALA A 353 -5.92 -8.53 -17.71
CA ALA A 353 -4.60 -7.91 -17.88
C ALA A 353 -4.47 -6.60 -17.07
N THR A 354 -5.54 -5.80 -17.03
CA THR A 354 -5.58 -4.57 -16.22
C THR A 354 -5.53 -4.90 -14.73
N GLU A 355 -6.26 -5.92 -14.30
CA GLU A 355 -6.30 -6.40 -12.93
C GLU A 355 -4.92 -6.88 -12.44
N ILE A 356 -4.22 -7.67 -13.25
CA ILE A 356 -2.86 -8.13 -12.96
C ILE A 356 -1.88 -6.94 -12.92
N ALA A 357 -2.08 -5.93 -13.77
CA ALA A 357 -1.29 -4.70 -13.75
C ALA A 357 -1.49 -3.88 -12.45
N GLU A 358 -2.73 -3.83 -11.93
CA GLU A 358 -3.03 -3.18 -10.65
C GLU A 358 -2.41 -3.96 -9.48
N ILE A 359 -2.49 -5.30 -9.51
CA ILE A 359 -1.88 -6.18 -8.52
C ILE A 359 -0.37 -5.94 -8.50
N SER A 360 0.31 -5.97 -9.66
CA SER A 360 1.76 -5.76 -9.78
C SER A 360 2.19 -4.42 -9.16
N ARG A 361 1.56 -3.31 -9.59
CA ARG A 361 1.84 -1.97 -9.05
C ARG A 361 1.64 -1.89 -7.54
N SER A 362 0.59 -2.52 -7.04
CA SER A 362 0.29 -2.53 -5.61
C SER A 362 1.32 -3.34 -4.81
N LEU A 363 1.80 -4.46 -5.36
CA LEU A 363 2.86 -5.26 -4.74
C LEU A 363 4.21 -4.54 -4.76
N LYS A 364 4.54 -3.82 -5.85
CA LYS A 364 5.73 -2.94 -5.89
C LYS A 364 5.64 -1.83 -4.85
N SER A 365 4.43 -1.25 -4.67
CA SER A 365 4.18 -0.26 -3.63
C SER A 365 4.37 -0.86 -2.22
N LEU A 366 3.88 -2.08 -1.98
CA LEU A 366 4.07 -2.80 -0.73
C LEU A 366 5.56 -3.05 -0.43
N ALA A 367 6.32 -3.50 -1.43
CA ALA A 367 7.76 -3.72 -1.30
C ALA A 367 8.49 -2.44 -0.87
N LYS A 368 8.21 -1.31 -1.53
CA LYS A 368 8.78 0.00 -1.20
C LYS A 368 8.38 0.48 0.19
N GLU A 369 7.12 0.30 0.56
CA GLU A 369 6.57 0.72 1.84
C GLU A 369 7.20 0.00 3.03
N LEU A 370 7.28 -1.34 2.95
CA LEU A 370 7.87 -2.16 4.01
C LEU A 370 9.39 -2.21 3.93
N LYS A 371 9.98 -1.72 2.82
CA LYS A 371 11.42 -1.86 2.51
C LYS A 371 11.88 -3.32 2.53
N VAL A 372 11.07 -4.20 1.93
CA VAL A 372 11.27 -5.66 1.87
C VAL A 372 11.18 -6.11 0.40
N PRO A 373 12.05 -7.01 -0.08
CA PRO A 373 11.86 -7.63 -1.38
C PRO A 373 10.58 -8.47 -1.38
N VAL A 374 9.83 -8.39 -2.48
CA VAL A 374 8.63 -9.20 -2.72
C VAL A 374 8.88 -10.10 -3.92
N ILE A 375 8.81 -11.41 -3.73
CA ILE A 375 8.82 -12.39 -4.82
C ILE A 375 7.37 -12.71 -5.18
N ALA A 376 6.99 -12.53 -6.43
CA ALA A 376 5.70 -12.95 -6.93
C ALA A 376 5.88 -14.01 -8.03
N LEU A 377 5.21 -15.14 -7.86
CA LEU A 377 5.22 -16.18 -8.86
C LEU A 377 4.22 -15.86 -9.98
N SER A 378 4.61 -16.18 -11.20
CA SER A 378 3.76 -15.99 -12.39
C SER A 378 3.78 -17.20 -13.29
N GLN A 379 2.65 -17.47 -13.94
CA GLN A 379 2.59 -18.52 -14.96
C GLN A 379 2.87 -17.93 -16.34
N LEU A 380 3.75 -18.58 -17.10
CA LEU A 380 4.03 -18.18 -18.48
C LEU A 380 2.91 -18.60 -19.44
N ASN A 381 2.78 -17.85 -20.54
CA ASN A 381 1.85 -18.15 -21.61
C ASN A 381 2.15 -19.52 -22.25
N ARG A 382 1.13 -20.19 -22.77
CA ARG A 382 1.25 -21.49 -23.47
C ARG A 382 2.06 -21.41 -24.78
N SER A 383 2.26 -20.21 -25.35
CA SER A 383 3.06 -20.00 -26.55
C SER A 383 4.51 -20.49 -26.43
N VAL A 384 5.06 -20.53 -25.21
CA VAL A 384 6.38 -21.09 -24.93
C VAL A 384 6.46 -22.55 -25.34
N ASP A 385 5.40 -23.34 -25.10
CA ASP A 385 5.36 -24.76 -25.39
C ASP A 385 5.36 -25.06 -26.92
N ALA A 386 4.83 -24.10 -27.71
CA ALA A 386 4.72 -24.23 -29.18
C ALA A 386 5.98 -23.82 -29.95
N ARG A 387 6.94 -23.16 -29.27
CA ARG A 387 8.22 -22.75 -29.91
C ARG A 387 9.21 -23.89 -30.01
N GLN A 388 10.09 -23.84 -31.02
CA GLN A 388 11.24 -24.74 -31.14
C GLN A 388 12.25 -24.53 -29.99
N ASP A 389 12.58 -23.28 -29.72
CA ASP A 389 13.33 -22.90 -28.51
C ASP A 389 12.33 -22.59 -27.37
N LYS A 390 12.27 -23.50 -26.40
CA LYS A 390 11.40 -23.41 -25.23
C LYS A 390 11.96 -22.54 -24.10
N ARG A 391 13.05 -21.79 -24.35
CA ARG A 391 13.57 -20.85 -23.39
C ARG A 391 12.55 -19.71 -23.16
N PRO A 392 12.19 -19.41 -21.90
CA PRO A 392 11.32 -18.30 -21.57
C PRO A 392 11.90 -16.96 -22.02
N MET A 393 11.05 -16.07 -22.50
CA MET A 393 11.35 -14.68 -22.80
C MET A 393 10.40 -13.77 -22.02
N MET A 394 10.77 -12.50 -21.83
CA MET A 394 9.93 -11.55 -21.10
C MET A 394 8.53 -11.39 -21.74
N SER A 395 8.45 -11.47 -23.06
CA SER A 395 7.17 -11.44 -23.79
C SER A 395 6.22 -12.60 -23.47
N ASP A 396 6.71 -13.67 -22.81
CA ASP A 396 5.87 -14.78 -22.38
C ASP A 396 5.06 -14.47 -21.11
N LEU A 397 5.39 -13.37 -20.45
CA LEU A 397 4.59 -12.76 -19.37
C LEU A 397 3.36 -11.97 -19.90
N ARG A 398 2.90 -12.25 -21.10
CA ARG A 398 2.07 -11.45 -22.01
C ARG A 398 0.69 -11.03 -21.49
N GLU A 399 0.12 -11.66 -20.50
CA GLU A 399 -1.12 -11.17 -19.90
C GLU A 399 -0.90 -9.94 -19.00
N SER A 400 0.33 -9.45 -18.94
CA SER A 400 0.77 -8.44 -17.98
C SER A 400 2.03 -7.70 -18.46
N GLY A 401 1.95 -6.99 -19.56
CA GLY A 401 3.02 -6.04 -19.96
C GLY A 401 3.39 -5.04 -18.86
N ALA A 402 2.50 -4.83 -17.89
CA ALA A 402 2.77 -4.04 -16.69
C ALA A 402 3.70 -4.77 -15.70
N ILE A 403 3.64 -6.11 -15.57
CA ILE A 403 4.59 -6.85 -14.70
C ILE A 403 6.03 -6.63 -15.19
N GLU A 404 6.24 -6.61 -16.50
CA GLU A 404 7.55 -6.35 -17.10
C GLU A 404 8.11 -4.96 -16.76
N GLN A 405 7.23 -3.96 -16.57
CA GLN A 405 7.61 -2.60 -16.23
C GLN A 405 7.81 -2.38 -14.72
N ASP A 406 7.11 -3.14 -13.88
CA ASP A 406 7.09 -2.97 -12.43
C ASP A 406 8.18 -3.82 -11.73
N ALA A 407 8.66 -4.92 -12.36
CA ALA A 407 9.62 -5.87 -11.81
C ALA A 407 11.06 -5.32 -11.73
#